data_21a1f868435da40cf26b0136dfd98766
#
_entry.id   21a1f868435da40cf26b0136dfd98766
#
_cell.length_a   1.000
_cell.length_b   1.000
_cell.length_c   1.000
_cell.angle_alpha   90.00
_cell.angle_beta   90.00
_cell.angle_gamma   90.00
#
_symmetry.space_group_name_H-M   'P 1'
#
loop_
_entity.id
_entity.type
_entity.pdbx_description
1 polymer ?
#
loop_
_entity_poly.entity_id
_entity_poly.type
_entity_poly.pdbx_seq_one_letter_code
_entity_poly.pdbx_strand_id
1 'polypeptide(L)'
;MADDADLNYWLPGTVTYLTRQDWNTFPINYNKLNLKIADSPKKDQWIAEMRGETYTISDTGAAAEAVPGPKFAASEIGAEQLNNINDPYWDKLVHAITIDEAVGAVIHGGSRSDTLTNIDNPVVIQNEGPTGISAGYTDEATGKTYKFNVNSQTLLGCSFNPELAYQWGLVEGNSCLWVERYDLWGSGLTLNRTPYNGRNYEYISEDPMLTNVIGREVIQGCSDKGIINGPKHMGFNDQEHNRAGISAYMTEQKFRETDLRGFEGALSDAFGMGVMIAFNRIGATNASHHVGMIQKIVRGEWGFKGLISTDMMNNYLYFNAESMVMAGITQVADFAADNSHINLGEGGVDAVWPHISLETVSKDSNLVEQARENLKYQLYIFANSAILNISTQRVNTWWDTALTVTTYASSILAVLFFLAWVVLTLLPEKKPVVVRVENKR
;
A
#
# COMPACT_ATOMS: atom_id res chain seq x y z
N MET A 1 -23.52 5.38 -15.51
CA MET A 1 -22.12 4.96 -15.42
C MET A 1 -21.51 5.14 -16.80
N ALA A 2 -20.29 5.59 -16.91
CA ALA A 2 -19.64 5.66 -18.20
C ALA A 2 -19.33 4.23 -18.69
N ASP A 3 -19.58 3.94 -19.96
CA ASP A 3 -19.39 2.60 -20.53
C ASP A 3 -17.95 2.08 -20.36
N ASP A 4 -16.99 2.99 -20.27
CA ASP A 4 -15.57 2.70 -20.11
C ASP A 4 -15.16 2.39 -18.64
N ALA A 5 -16.07 2.57 -17.68
CA ALA A 5 -15.90 2.18 -16.29
C ALA A 5 -16.72 0.93 -15.90
N ASP A 6 -17.39 0.28 -16.86
CA ASP A 6 -18.20 -0.91 -16.59
C ASP A 6 -17.32 -2.10 -16.17
N LEU A 7 -17.39 -2.44 -14.89
CA LEU A 7 -16.68 -3.57 -14.31
C LEU A 7 -17.34 -4.93 -14.60
N ASN A 8 -18.49 -4.93 -15.26
CA ASN A 8 -19.25 -6.14 -15.62
C ASN A 8 -19.22 -6.47 -17.11
N TYR A 9 -18.44 -5.78 -17.92
CA TYR A 9 -18.43 -5.97 -19.38
C TYR A 9 -18.17 -7.44 -19.81
N TRP A 10 -17.62 -8.25 -18.92
CA TRP A 10 -17.39 -9.69 -19.10
C TRP A 10 -18.64 -10.55 -18.82
N LEU A 11 -19.70 -10.01 -18.18
CA LEU A 11 -20.97 -10.74 -17.99
C LEU A 11 -21.78 -10.75 -19.27
N PRO A 12 -22.23 -11.92 -19.77
CA PRO A 12 -23.13 -11.96 -20.90
C PRO A 12 -24.53 -11.47 -20.50
N GLY A 13 -25.10 -10.54 -21.28
CA GLY A 13 -26.45 -10.05 -21.12
C GLY A 13 -26.56 -8.75 -20.31
N THR A 14 -27.80 -8.34 -20.05
CA THR A 14 -28.13 -7.13 -19.27
C THR A 14 -28.09 -7.47 -17.79
N VAL A 15 -27.32 -6.72 -17.02
CA VAL A 15 -27.31 -6.82 -15.56
C VAL A 15 -28.43 -5.93 -14.99
N THR A 16 -29.31 -6.53 -14.17
CA THR A 16 -30.30 -5.77 -13.39
C THR A 16 -29.72 -5.53 -12.00
N TYR A 17 -29.49 -4.26 -11.67
CA TYR A 17 -28.98 -3.89 -10.35
C TYR A 17 -30.06 -4.01 -9.28
N LEU A 18 -29.65 -4.40 -8.07
CA LEU A 18 -30.55 -4.45 -6.92
C LEU A 18 -31.03 -3.04 -6.57
N THR A 19 -32.33 -2.92 -6.41
CA THR A 19 -32.97 -1.72 -5.85
C THR A 19 -33.85 -2.13 -4.67
N ARG A 20 -34.12 -1.20 -3.73
CA ARG A 20 -35.07 -1.48 -2.65
C ARG A 20 -36.51 -1.68 -3.14
N GLN A 21 -36.80 -1.24 -4.35
CA GLN A 21 -38.12 -1.43 -5.00
C GLN A 21 -38.34 -2.90 -5.39
N ASP A 22 -37.27 -3.63 -5.67
CA ASP A 22 -37.30 -4.99 -6.20
C ASP A 22 -36.90 -6.07 -5.21
N TRP A 23 -36.99 -5.80 -3.91
CA TRP A 23 -36.55 -6.74 -2.85
C TRP A 23 -37.23 -8.11 -2.91
N ASN A 24 -38.37 -8.22 -3.53
CA ASN A 24 -39.09 -9.49 -3.75
C ASN A 24 -38.57 -10.29 -4.95
N THR A 25 -37.73 -9.69 -5.77
CA THR A 25 -37.11 -10.31 -6.93
C THR A 25 -35.61 -10.44 -6.73
N PHE A 26 -35.14 -11.35 -5.88
CA PHE A 26 -33.78 -11.82 -5.91
C PHE A 26 -33.60 -12.81 -7.05
N PRO A 27 -33.34 -12.39 -8.29
CA PRO A 27 -33.56 -13.26 -9.42
C PRO A 27 -32.29 -13.97 -9.87
N ILE A 28 -31.10 -13.57 -9.45
CA ILE A 28 -29.89 -14.12 -10.04
C ILE A 28 -29.08 -14.85 -8.97
N ASN A 29 -29.19 -16.16 -8.96
CA ASN A 29 -28.20 -16.99 -8.30
C ASN A 29 -26.99 -17.08 -9.21
N TYR A 30 -26.00 -16.22 -9.00
CA TYR A 30 -24.75 -16.19 -9.78
C TYR A 30 -24.04 -17.55 -9.81
N ASN A 31 -24.19 -18.39 -8.77
CA ASN A 31 -23.65 -19.75 -8.74
C ASN A 31 -24.31 -20.70 -9.77
N LYS A 32 -25.43 -20.31 -10.36
CA LYS A 32 -26.11 -21.05 -11.41
C LYS A 32 -25.84 -20.51 -12.81
N LEU A 33 -25.14 -19.38 -12.94
CA LEU A 33 -24.74 -18.90 -14.25
C LEU A 33 -23.66 -19.84 -14.80
N ASN A 34 -24.02 -20.51 -15.88
CA ASN A 34 -23.05 -21.33 -16.61
C ASN A 34 -22.22 -20.42 -17.52
N LEU A 35 -21.23 -19.76 -16.94
CA LEU A 35 -20.29 -18.89 -17.65
C LEU A 35 -19.28 -19.73 -18.43
N LYS A 36 -19.68 -20.25 -19.57
CA LYS A 36 -18.77 -20.94 -20.48
C LYS A 36 -18.07 -19.93 -21.36
N ILE A 37 -16.82 -19.63 -21.06
CA ILE A 37 -15.93 -18.80 -21.89
C ILE A 37 -15.94 -19.32 -23.35
N ALA A 38 -16.00 -20.63 -23.54
CA ALA A 38 -15.99 -21.27 -24.86
C ALA A 38 -17.11 -20.80 -25.80
N ASP A 39 -18.25 -20.41 -25.25
CA ASP A 39 -19.45 -20.03 -26.02
C ASP A 39 -19.60 -18.51 -26.18
N SER A 40 -18.67 -17.70 -25.65
CA SER A 40 -18.71 -16.25 -25.72
C SER A 40 -18.10 -15.71 -27.01
N PRO A 41 -18.72 -14.71 -27.68
CA PRO A 41 -18.09 -14.00 -28.79
C PRO A 41 -16.83 -13.22 -28.36
N LYS A 42 -16.63 -12.98 -27.06
CA LYS A 42 -15.44 -12.32 -26.49
C LYS A 42 -14.39 -13.32 -25.97
N LYS A 43 -14.51 -14.59 -26.34
CA LYS A 43 -13.65 -15.66 -25.83
C LYS A 43 -12.14 -15.34 -25.94
N ASP A 44 -11.71 -14.93 -27.11
CA ASP A 44 -10.28 -14.70 -27.36
C ASP A 44 -9.79 -13.46 -26.59
N GLN A 45 -10.60 -12.42 -26.51
CA GLN A 45 -10.34 -11.26 -25.68
C GLN A 45 -10.16 -11.65 -24.20
N TRP A 46 -11.10 -12.42 -23.65
CA TRP A 46 -11.03 -12.84 -22.24
C TRP A 46 -9.84 -13.75 -21.95
N ILE A 47 -9.46 -14.61 -22.90
CA ILE A 47 -8.27 -15.43 -22.77
C ILE A 47 -7.00 -14.56 -22.73
N ALA A 48 -6.90 -13.55 -23.58
CA ALA A 48 -5.79 -12.59 -23.56
C ALA A 48 -5.74 -11.83 -22.23
N GLU A 49 -6.88 -11.30 -21.77
CA GLU A 49 -6.97 -10.61 -20.48
C GLU A 49 -6.59 -11.51 -19.30
N MET A 50 -7.04 -12.77 -19.29
CA MET A 50 -6.68 -13.75 -18.25
C MET A 50 -5.18 -14.07 -18.23
N ARG A 51 -4.48 -13.91 -19.36
CA ARG A 51 -3.04 -14.02 -19.49
C ARG A 51 -2.30 -12.72 -19.17
N GLY A 52 -3.04 -11.63 -18.90
CA GLY A 52 -2.46 -10.30 -18.68
C GLY A 52 -2.16 -9.53 -19.95
N GLU A 53 -2.53 -10.04 -21.13
CA GLU A 53 -2.24 -9.46 -22.44
C GLU A 53 -3.27 -8.38 -22.81
N THR A 54 -3.40 -7.33 -21.97
CA THR A 54 -4.31 -6.20 -22.25
C THR A 54 -3.66 -5.08 -23.07
N TYR A 55 -2.34 -5.10 -23.12
CA TYR A 55 -1.53 -4.25 -24.00
C TYR A 55 -0.35 -5.06 -24.53
N THR A 56 0.10 -4.72 -25.72
CA THR A 56 1.29 -5.29 -26.33
C THR A 56 2.14 -4.16 -26.91
N ILE A 57 3.43 -4.14 -26.60
CA ILE A 57 4.37 -3.17 -27.15
C ILE A 57 4.31 -3.21 -28.67
N SER A 58 4.14 -2.05 -29.28
CA SER A 58 4.00 -1.91 -30.72
C SER A 58 4.73 -0.65 -31.23
N ASP A 59 5.01 -0.59 -32.54
CA ASP A 59 5.58 0.60 -33.14
C ASP A 59 4.48 1.67 -33.31
N THR A 60 4.40 2.56 -32.31
CA THR A 60 3.52 3.74 -32.35
C THR A 60 4.27 5.03 -32.69
N GLY A 61 5.54 4.91 -33.01
CA GLY A 61 6.47 5.99 -33.30
C GLY A 61 7.58 6.09 -32.25
N ALA A 62 8.67 6.73 -32.61
CA ALA A 62 9.79 6.93 -31.70
C ALA A 62 9.36 7.77 -30.49
N ALA A 63 9.64 7.26 -29.30
CA ALA A 63 9.43 8.00 -28.06
C ALA A 63 10.36 9.23 -27.99
N ALA A 64 9.91 10.30 -27.36
CA ALA A 64 10.71 11.50 -27.18
C ALA A 64 11.90 11.22 -26.25
N GLU A 65 13.09 11.59 -26.70
CA GLU A 65 14.30 11.53 -25.87
C GLU A 65 14.23 12.52 -24.71
N ALA A 66 15.02 12.26 -23.66
CA ALA A 66 15.12 13.15 -22.51
C ALA A 66 15.64 14.54 -22.93
N VAL A 67 15.02 15.58 -22.38
CA VAL A 67 15.43 16.96 -22.58
C VAL A 67 15.86 17.58 -21.25
N PRO A 68 16.79 18.56 -21.23
CA PRO A 68 17.14 19.25 -19.97
C PRO A 68 15.90 19.83 -19.29
N GLY A 69 15.74 19.54 -18.01
CA GLY A 69 14.59 19.95 -17.20
C GLY A 69 14.98 20.35 -15.78
N PRO A 70 13.99 20.68 -14.93
CA PRO A 70 14.20 21.01 -13.54
C PRO A 70 14.72 19.80 -12.74
N LYS A 71 15.16 20.07 -11.50
CA LYS A 71 15.56 19.05 -10.54
C LYS A 71 14.47 18.82 -9.51
N PHE A 72 14.39 17.60 -8.99
CA PHE A 72 13.52 17.29 -7.86
C PHE A 72 14.13 17.82 -6.56
N ALA A 73 13.94 19.09 -6.28
CA ALA A 73 14.56 19.77 -5.15
C ALA A 73 13.58 20.73 -4.48
N ALA A 74 13.66 20.82 -3.14
CA ALA A 74 12.83 21.74 -2.36
C ALA A 74 13.04 23.23 -2.73
N SER A 75 14.16 23.58 -3.38
CA SER A 75 14.41 24.91 -3.90
C SER A 75 13.64 25.23 -5.20
N GLU A 76 13.16 24.21 -5.91
CA GLU A 76 12.45 24.35 -7.18
C GLU A 76 10.96 24.03 -7.06
N ILE A 77 10.55 23.32 -6.00
CA ILE A 77 9.17 22.90 -5.76
C ILE A 77 8.55 23.79 -4.70
N GLY A 78 7.72 24.72 -5.15
CA GLY A 78 6.98 25.65 -4.27
C GLY A 78 5.51 25.27 -4.09
N ALA A 79 4.75 26.15 -3.45
CA ALA A 79 3.33 25.91 -3.16
C ALA A 79 2.47 25.72 -4.42
N GLU A 80 2.82 26.33 -5.55
CA GLU A 80 2.10 26.15 -6.81
C GLU A 80 2.22 24.71 -7.30
N GLN A 81 3.43 24.16 -7.33
CA GLN A 81 3.71 22.79 -7.74
C GLN A 81 3.08 21.77 -6.78
N LEU A 82 3.20 22.00 -5.46
CA LEU A 82 2.64 21.11 -4.44
C LEU A 82 1.11 21.02 -4.49
N ASN A 83 0.43 22.09 -4.88
CA ASN A 83 -1.04 22.12 -4.94
C ASN A 83 -1.61 21.73 -6.30
N ASN A 84 -0.80 21.65 -7.35
CA ASN A 84 -1.27 21.44 -8.72
C ASN A 84 -0.41 20.45 -9.48
N ILE A 85 -0.86 19.20 -9.58
CA ILE A 85 -0.20 18.16 -10.38
C ILE A 85 -0.12 18.50 -11.88
N ASN A 86 -0.99 19.39 -12.36
CA ASN A 86 -1.00 19.85 -13.76
C ASN A 86 -0.12 21.10 -13.98
N ASP A 87 0.68 21.51 -12.98
CA ASP A 87 1.68 22.55 -13.19
C ASP A 87 2.70 22.10 -14.22
N PRO A 88 3.08 22.94 -15.22
CA PRO A 88 4.03 22.58 -16.26
C PRO A 88 5.42 22.14 -15.76
N TYR A 89 5.74 22.41 -14.51
CA TYR A 89 6.95 21.93 -13.86
C TYR A 89 7.03 20.40 -13.89
N TRP A 90 5.92 19.72 -13.55
CA TRP A 90 5.89 18.26 -13.48
C TRP A 90 6.11 17.61 -14.83
N ASP A 91 5.49 18.14 -15.89
CA ASP A 91 5.70 17.64 -17.25
C ASP A 91 7.16 17.83 -17.68
N LYS A 92 7.77 18.99 -17.40
CA LYS A 92 9.18 19.23 -17.69
C LYS A 92 10.10 18.30 -16.88
N LEU A 93 9.75 18.01 -15.64
CA LEU A 93 10.52 17.13 -14.76
C LEU A 93 10.55 15.70 -15.32
N VAL A 94 9.38 15.13 -15.69
CA VAL A 94 9.33 13.75 -16.20
C VAL A 94 9.90 13.61 -17.60
N HIS A 95 9.88 14.67 -18.43
CA HIS A 95 10.54 14.66 -19.73
C HIS A 95 12.06 14.85 -19.65
N ALA A 96 12.61 15.17 -18.49
CA ALA A 96 14.05 15.11 -18.24
C ALA A 96 14.56 13.69 -17.95
N ILE A 97 13.66 12.74 -17.68
CA ILE A 97 14.00 11.34 -17.41
C ILE A 97 14.23 10.60 -18.73
N THR A 98 15.28 9.80 -18.80
CA THR A 98 15.57 8.98 -19.98
C THR A 98 14.50 7.92 -20.21
N ILE A 99 14.41 7.38 -21.43
CA ILE A 99 13.36 6.39 -21.77
C ILE A 99 13.50 5.13 -20.91
N ASP A 100 14.70 4.62 -20.76
CA ASP A 100 15.00 3.43 -19.97
C ASP A 100 14.71 3.64 -18.48
N GLU A 101 15.12 4.78 -17.91
CA GLU A 101 14.79 5.13 -16.53
C GLU A 101 13.28 5.33 -16.31
N ALA A 102 12.58 5.96 -17.27
CA ALA A 102 11.16 6.22 -17.15
C ALA A 102 10.33 4.93 -17.07
N VAL A 103 10.58 3.99 -17.96
CA VAL A 103 9.88 2.70 -17.95
C VAL A 103 10.42 1.80 -16.84
N GLY A 104 11.74 1.74 -16.66
CA GLY A 104 12.38 0.93 -15.62
C GLY A 104 11.95 1.30 -14.22
N ALA A 105 11.82 2.60 -13.91
CA ALA A 105 11.37 3.05 -12.59
C ALA A 105 9.93 2.65 -12.25
N VAL A 106 9.05 2.54 -13.25
CA VAL A 106 7.69 2.04 -13.02
C VAL A 106 7.69 0.53 -12.79
N ILE A 107 8.40 -0.24 -13.65
CA ILE A 107 8.32 -1.71 -13.60
C ILE A 107 9.17 -2.35 -12.50
N HIS A 108 10.08 -1.59 -11.88
CA HIS A 108 10.96 -2.07 -10.79
C HIS A 108 10.92 -1.18 -9.53
N GLY A 109 10.03 -0.18 -9.49
CA GLY A 109 9.99 0.81 -8.40
C GLY A 109 9.33 0.38 -7.10
N GLY A 110 8.80 -0.82 -7.01
CA GLY A 110 7.80 -1.17 -6.01
C GLY A 110 8.30 -1.61 -4.64
N SER A 111 9.57 -1.82 -4.40
CA SER A 111 10.14 -2.02 -3.06
C SER A 111 11.15 -0.95 -2.70
N ARG A 112 11.68 -0.31 -3.71
CA ARG A 112 12.62 0.79 -3.62
C ARG A 112 12.55 1.63 -4.88
N SER A 113 12.32 2.93 -4.73
CA SER A 113 12.46 3.89 -5.82
C SER A 113 13.85 4.50 -5.77
N ASP A 114 14.64 4.28 -6.81
CA ASP A 114 16.00 4.79 -6.90
C ASP A 114 16.07 6.24 -7.42
N THR A 115 17.25 6.84 -7.29
CA THR A 115 17.53 8.16 -7.86
C THR A 115 17.60 8.08 -9.38
N LEU A 116 16.83 8.92 -10.06
CA LEU A 116 16.84 9.08 -11.51
C LEU A 116 17.87 10.15 -11.87
N THR A 117 18.78 9.80 -12.77
CA THR A 117 20.05 10.52 -13.00
C THR A 117 19.85 12.01 -13.30
N ASN A 118 18.84 12.34 -14.12
CA ASN A 118 18.67 13.72 -14.59
C ASN A 118 17.89 14.62 -13.63
N ILE A 119 17.16 14.05 -12.65
CA ILE A 119 16.30 14.82 -11.76
C ILE A 119 16.71 14.81 -10.29
N ASP A 120 17.63 13.92 -9.90
CA ASP A 120 18.22 13.83 -8.55
C ASP A 120 17.17 13.61 -7.43
N ASN A 121 16.11 12.87 -7.69
CA ASN A 121 15.13 12.53 -6.66
C ASN A 121 15.75 11.63 -5.57
N PRO A 122 15.31 11.70 -4.31
CA PRO A 122 15.83 10.85 -3.26
C PRO A 122 15.43 9.38 -3.45
N VAL A 123 16.26 8.49 -2.94
CA VAL A 123 15.92 7.06 -2.78
C VAL A 123 14.79 6.93 -1.76
N VAL A 124 13.76 6.18 -2.12
CA VAL A 124 12.63 5.88 -1.24
C VAL A 124 12.56 4.38 -1.01
N ILE A 125 12.69 3.95 0.24
CA ILE A 125 12.57 2.54 0.62
C ILE A 125 11.19 2.33 1.23
N GLN A 126 10.46 1.39 0.67
CA GLN A 126 9.13 1.01 1.12
C GLN A 126 9.19 0.01 2.26
N ASN A 127 8.14 -0.04 3.05
CA ASN A 127 8.07 -0.88 4.20
C ASN A 127 6.68 -1.50 4.40
N GLU A 128 6.66 -2.71 4.90
CA GLU A 128 5.43 -3.46 5.22
C GLU A 128 4.89 -3.04 6.59
N GLY A 129 3.55 -2.97 6.76
CA GLY A 129 3.11 -2.60 8.06
C GLY A 129 1.65 -2.40 8.44
N PRO A 130 0.68 -3.27 8.12
CA PRO A 130 -0.68 -3.13 8.66
C PRO A 130 -0.79 -3.43 10.16
N THR A 131 0.18 -4.13 10.74
CA THR A 131 0.23 -4.47 12.17
C THR A 131 1.52 -3.97 12.84
N GLY A 132 2.08 -2.92 12.29
CA GLY A 132 3.36 -2.33 12.70
C GLY A 132 4.37 -2.32 11.57
N ILE A 133 5.49 -1.66 11.79
CA ILE A 133 6.50 -1.44 10.77
C ILE A 133 7.48 -2.61 10.78
N SER A 134 7.64 -3.31 9.65
CA SER A 134 8.55 -4.46 9.54
C SER A 134 10.02 -4.07 9.66
N ALA A 135 10.42 -2.87 9.23
CA ALA A 135 11.75 -2.33 9.51
C ALA A 135 11.90 -2.02 10.99
N GLY A 136 13.07 -2.35 11.52
CA GLY A 136 13.46 -1.91 12.85
C GLY A 136 14.37 -0.69 12.77
N TYR A 137 14.39 0.08 13.85
CA TYR A 137 15.43 1.05 14.11
C TYR A 137 16.57 0.37 14.88
N THR A 138 17.80 0.45 14.37
CA THR A 138 18.98 -0.02 15.09
C THR A 138 19.71 1.19 15.67
N ASP A 139 19.79 1.24 16.98
CA ASP A 139 20.57 2.22 17.70
C ASP A 139 22.07 1.91 17.49
N GLU A 140 22.79 2.80 16.84
CA GLU A 140 24.21 2.62 16.52
C GLU A 140 25.09 2.54 17.77
N ALA A 141 24.74 3.24 18.85
CA ALA A 141 25.51 3.26 20.08
C ALA A 141 25.40 1.95 20.87
N THR A 142 24.26 1.28 20.81
CA THR A 142 23.98 0.06 21.57
C THR A 142 23.90 -1.20 20.71
N GLY A 143 23.79 -1.06 19.38
CA GLY A 143 23.53 -2.13 18.44
C GLY A 143 22.15 -2.80 18.59
N LYS A 144 21.26 -2.20 19.38
CA LYS A 144 19.95 -2.76 19.68
C LYS A 144 18.93 -2.34 18.63
N THR A 145 18.19 -3.31 18.09
CA THR A 145 17.11 -3.06 17.14
C THR A 145 15.76 -2.95 17.87
N TYR A 146 15.06 -1.86 17.65
CA TYR A 146 13.70 -1.61 18.11
C TYR A 146 12.73 -1.81 16.95
N LYS A 147 11.65 -2.54 17.20
CA LYS A 147 10.55 -2.73 16.23
C LYS A 147 9.26 -2.18 16.79
N PHE A 148 8.45 -1.61 15.92
CA PHE A 148 7.13 -1.11 16.26
C PHE A 148 6.09 -2.11 15.80
N ASN A 149 5.35 -2.66 16.73
CA ASN A 149 4.19 -3.49 16.45
C ASN A 149 2.96 -2.82 17.05
N VAL A 150 1.89 -2.83 16.31
CA VAL A 150 0.56 -2.43 16.75
C VAL A 150 -0.36 -3.64 16.78
N ASN A 151 -1.53 -3.51 17.39
CA ASN A 151 -2.53 -4.57 17.42
C ASN A 151 -3.09 -4.85 16.00
N SER A 152 -3.91 -5.90 15.88
CA SER A 152 -4.59 -6.18 14.62
C SER A 152 -5.56 -5.05 14.27
N GLN A 153 -5.71 -4.76 12.98
CA GLN A 153 -6.65 -3.74 12.52
C GLN A 153 -8.11 -4.16 12.74
N THR A 154 -8.39 -5.46 12.78
CA THR A 154 -9.70 -5.96 13.21
C THR A 154 -10.06 -5.49 14.63
N LEU A 155 -9.09 -5.50 15.56
CA LEU A 155 -9.32 -4.99 16.91
C LEU A 155 -9.60 -3.47 16.90
N LEU A 156 -8.90 -2.71 16.05
CA LEU A 156 -9.20 -1.29 15.83
C LEU A 156 -10.62 -1.10 15.31
N GLY A 157 -11.04 -1.89 14.32
CA GLY A 157 -12.41 -1.89 13.80
C GLY A 157 -13.47 -2.17 14.87
N CYS A 158 -13.20 -3.13 15.77
CA CYS A 158 -14.09 -3.45 16.90
C CYS A 158 -14.25 -2.31 17.93
N SER A 159 -13.40 -1.30 17.87
CA SER A 159 -13.56 -0.11 18.73
C SER A 159 -14.72 0.79 18.32
N PHE A 160 -15.11 0.76 17.05
CA PHE A 160 -16.07 1.69 16.42
C PHE A 160 -15.73 3.17 16.69
N ASN A 161 -14.45 3.48 16.87
CA ASN A 161 -13.98 4.80 17.29
C ASN A 161 -13.07 5.44 16.23
N PRO A 162 -13.58 6.38 15.42
CA PRO A 162 -12.79 7.08 14.40
C PRO A 162 -11.65 7.92 14.99
N GLU A 163 -11.84 8.55 16.16
CA GLU A 163 -10.78 9.33 16.81
C GLU A 163 -9.61 8.43 17.21
N LEU A 164 -9.89 7.23 17.75
CA LEU A 164 -8.84 6.25 18.05
C LEU A 164 -8.11 5.81 16.77
N ALA A 165 -8.84 5.65 15.67
CA ALA A 165 -8.26 5.31 14.37
C ALA A 165 -7.31 6.41 13.85
N TYR A 166 -7.69 7.67 14.01
CA TYR A 166 -6.83 8.81 13.69
C TYR A 166 -5.55 8.80 14.55
N GLN A 167 -5.69 8.61 15.87
CA GLN A 167 -4.54 8.50 16.78
C GLN A 167 -3.63 7.32 16.41
N TRP A 168 -4.21 6.21 15.98
CA TRP A 168 -3.46 5.07 15.45
C TRP A 168 -2.61 5.47 14.25
N GLY A 169 -3.19 6.16 13.28
CA GLY A 169 -2.47 6.67 12.10
C GLY A 169 -1.33 7.63 12.49
N LEU A 170 -1.54 8.50 13.47
CA LEU A 170 -0.48 9.38 14.00
C LEU A 170 0.69 8.57 14.61
N VAL A 171 0.40 7.49 15.32
CA VAL A 171 1.42 6.60 15.91
C VAL A 171 2.19 5.86 14.82
N GLU A 172 1.50 5.30 13.82
CA GLU A 172 2.16 4.67 12.68
C GLU A 172 3.04 5.65 11.92
N GLY A 173 2.51 6.84 11.64
CA GLY A 173 3.25 7.90 10.95
C GLY A 173 4.50 8.33 11.72
N ASN A 174 4.40 8.55 13.04
CA ASN A 174 5.57 8.86 13.88
C ASN A 174 6.58 7.71 13.90
N SER A 175 6.11 6.46 13.90
CA SER A 175 6.99 5.29 13.88
C SER A 175 7.74 5.18 12.55
N CYS A 176 7.08 5.51 11.42
CA CYS A 176 7.71 5.59 10.11
C CYS A 176 8.79 6.67 10.05
N LEU A 177 8.50 7.87 10.58
CA LEU A 177 9.50 8.95 10.71
C LEU A 177 10.71 8.50 11.54
N TRP A 178 10.46 7.79 12.62
CA TRP A 178 11.52 7.29 13.51
C TRP A 178 12.48 6.33 12.82
N VAL A 179 11.96 5.42 11.97
CA VAL A 179 12.77 4.44 11.24
C VAL A 179 13.22 4.93 9.86
N GLU A 180 12.92 6.18 9.52
CA GLU A 180 13.25 6.80 8.22
C GLU A 180 12.67 6.00 7.03
N ARG A 181 11.41 5.58 7.17
CA ARG A 181 10.63 4.89 6.13
C ARG A 181 9.37 5.68 5.86
N TYR A 182 9.34 6.38 4.75
CA TYR A 182 8.30 7.34 4.42
C TYR A 182 7.19 6.79 3.54
N ASP A 183 7.35 5.56 3.09
CA ASP A 183 6.39 4.82 2.28
C ASP A 183 6.07 3.48 2.97
N LEU A 184 4.80 3.33 3.40
CA LEU A 184 4.30 2.22 4.19
C LEU A 184 3.20 1.48 3.44
N TRP A 185 3.38 0.19 3.19
CA TRP A 185 2.32 -0.69 2.73
C TRP A 185 1.49 -1.15 3.93
N GLY A 186 0.59 -0.28 4.36
CA GLY A 186 -0.19 -0.46 5.56
C GLY A 186 -1.69 -0.33 5.33
N SER A 187 -2.46 -0.39 6.42
CA SER A 187 -3.92 -0.31 6.47
C SER A 187 -4.64 -1.29 5.54
N GLY A 188 -4.96 -2.45 6.07
CA GLY A 188 -5.74 -3.45 5.35
C GLY A 188 -7.21 -3.04 5.24
N LEU A 189 -7.66 -2.68 4.03
CA LEU A 189 -9.02 -2.24 3.74
C LEU A 189 -9.84 -3.24 2.92
N THR A 190 -9.29 -4.41 2.61
CA THR A 190 -10.07 -5.55 2.09
C THR A 190 -11.09 -5.98 3.13
N LEU A 191 -12.29 -6.36 2.71
CA LEU A 191 -13.34 -6.78 3.63
C LEU A 191 -13.13 -8.20 4.15
N ASN A 192 -13.42 -8.43 5.43
CA ASN A 192 -13.42 -9.74 6.07
C ASN A 192 -14.63 -10.57 5.63
N ARG A 193 -14.58 -11.15 4.42
CA ARG A 193 -15.71 -11.89 3.84
C ARG A 193 -15.90 -13.28 4.37
N THR A 194 -14.83 -13.90 4.84
CA THR A 194 -14.86 -15.26 5.36
C THR A 194 -13.94 -15.37 6.55
N PRO A 195 -14.33 -16.11 7.61
CA PRO A 195 -13.47 -16.34 8.77
C PRO A 195 -12.23 -17.18 8.44
N TYR A 196 -12.21 -17.82 7.28
CA TYR A 196 -11.10 -18.70 6.85
C TYR A 196 -9.98 -17.97 6.09
N ASN A 197 -10.11 -16.65 5.87
CA ASN A 197 -9.03 -15.89 5.28
C ASN A 197 -7.89 -15.73 6.29
N GLY A 198 -6.69 -16.17 5.93
CA GLY A 198 -5.50 -16.12 6.80
C GLY A 198 -5.01 -14.72 7.15
N ARG A 199 -5.51 -13.68 6.46
CA ARG A 199 -5.12 -12.27 6.64
C ARG A 199 -6.20 -11.39 7.27
N ASN A 200 -7.28 -11.97 7.80
CA ASN A 200 -8.35 -11.19 8.44
C ASN A 200 -7.84 -10.26 9.56
N TYR A 201 -6.77 -10.64 10.25
CA TYR A 201 -6.17 -9.81 11.31
C TYR A 201 -5.60 -8.47 10.78
N GLU A 202 -5.27 -8.40 9.50
CA GLU A 202 -4.79 -7.17 8.84
C GLU A 202 -5.93 -6.25 8.41
N TYR A 203 -7.16 -6.74 8.34
CA TYR A 203 -8.32 -6.05 7.78
C TYR A 203 -9.25 -5.54 8.89
N ILE A 204 -9.89 -4.39 8.64
CA ILE A 204 -10.66 -3.67 9.66
C ILE A 204 -11.96 -4.40 9.99
N SER A 205 -12.78 -4.72 8.98
CA SER A 205 -14.12 -5.24 9.19
C SER A 205 -14.67 -5.99 7.95
N GLU A 206 -15.78 -6.69 8.16
CA GLU A 206 -16.64 -7.19 7.07
C GLU A 206 -17.59 -6.12 6.53
N ASP A 207 -17.82 -5.05 7.30
CA ASP A 207 -18.70 -3.95 6.93
C ASP A 207 -17.93 -2.89 6.12
N PRO A 208 -18.40 -2.56 4.89
CA PRO A 208 -17.72 -1.61 4.02
C PRO A 208 -17.73 -0.17 4.55
N MET A 209 -18.78 0.23 5.29
CA MET A 209 -18.85 1.57 5.86
C MET A 209 -17.96 1.72 7.07
N LEU A 210 -17.91 0.71 7.95
CA LEU A 210 -16.99 0.72 9.09
C LEU A 210 -15.55 0.72 8.60
N THR A 211 -15.22 -0.10 7.58
CA THR A 211 -13.90 -0.13 6.98
C THR A 211 -13.54 1.22 6.35
N ASN A 212 -14.49 1.86 5.64
CA ASN A 212 -14.30 3.19 5.07
C ASN A 212 -13.99 4.24 6.15
N VAL A 213 -14.81 4.33 7.18
CA VAL A 213 -14.69 5.38 8.22
C VAL A 213 -13.41 5.21 9.02
N ILE A 214 -13.14 3.99 9.51
CA ILE A 214 -11.95 3.71 10.32
C ILE A 214 -10.68 3.81 9.46
N GLY A 215 -10.70 3.23 8.24
CA GLY A 215 -9.57 3.28 7.31
C GLY A 215 -9.21 4.71 6.90
N ARG A 216 -10.21 5.54 6.61
CA ARG A 216 -10.00 6.97 6.32
C ARG A 216 -9.22 7.67 7.42
N GLU A 217 -9.60 7.48 8.67
CA GLU A 217 -8.96 8.16 9.80
C GLU A 217 -7.52 7.66 10.04
N VAL A 218 -7.25 6.37 9.87
CA VAL A 218 -5.86 5.86 9.92
C VAL A 218 -5.01 6.52 8.83
N ILE A 219 -5.52 6.56 7.60
CA ILE A 219 -4.79 7.19 6.48
C ILE A 219 -4.60 8.68 6.72
N GLN A 220 -5.61 9.39 7.23
CA GLN A 220 -5.48 10.82 7.56
C GLN A 220 -4.37 11.04 8.60
N GLY A 221 -4.33 10.25 9.66
CA GLY A 221 -3.29 10.39 10.69
C GLY A 221 -1.87 10.15 10.15
N CYS A 222 -1.69 9.17 9.24
CA CYS A 222 -0.42 8.94 8.56
C CYS A 222 -0.06 10.11 7.63
N SER A 223 -1.03 10.59 6.85
CA SER A 223 -0.83 11.70 5.89
C SER A 223 -0.46 13.00 6.59
N ASP A 224 -1.04 13.28 7.77
CA ASP A 224 -0.69 14.45 8.60
C ASP A 224 0.76 14.41 9.12
N LYS A 225 1.39 13.22 9.10
CA LYS A 225 2.84 13.06 9.34
C LYS A 225 3.67 13.07 8.07
N GLY A 226 3.04 13.25 6.92
CA GLY A 226 3.70 13.20 5.62
C GLY A 226 4.12 11.80 5.19
N ILE A 227 3.51 10.76 5.75
CA ILE A 227 3.80 9.37 5.40
C ILE A 227 2.85 8.89 4.31
N ILE A 228 3.43 8.33 3.26
CA ILE A 228 2.69 7.62 2.22
C ILE A 228 2.23 6.30 2.84
N ASN A 229 0.95 6.22 3.21
CA ASN A 229 0.36 4.96 3.62
C ASN A 229 -0.47 4.41 2.46
N GLY A 230 -0.06 3.26 1.92
CA GLY A 230 -0.73 2.55 0.83
C GLY A 230 -1.71 1.51 1.35
N PRO A 231 -3.00 1.86 1.54
CA PRO A 231 -3.99 0.87 1.95
C PRO A 231 -4.09 -0.26 0.93
N LYS A 232 -4.38 -1.48 1.43
CA LYS A 232 -4.32 -2.72 0.65
C LYS A 232 -5.40 -3.73 1.03
N HIS A 233 -5.72 -4.69 0.16
CA HIS A 233 -5.30 -4.85 -1.22
C HIS A 233 -6.53 -4.57 -2.09
N MET A 234 -6.54 -3.51 -2.84
CA MET A 234 -7.69 -3.10 -3.64
C MET A 234 -7.89 -4.07 -4.82
N GLY A 235 -9.08 -4.67 -4.94
CA GLY A 235 -9.42 -5.59 -5.99
C GLY A 235 -9.59 -7.06 -5.54
N PHE A 236 -10.19 -7.31 -4.37
CA PHE A 236 -10.68 -8.60 -3.87
C PHE A 236 -9.66 -9.60 -3.33
N ASN A 237 -8.75 -9.20 -2.46
CA ASN A 237 -7.93 -10.15 -1.74
C ASN A 237 -8.69 -10.83 -0.58
N ASP A 238 -9.85 -11.42 -0.87
CA ASP A 238 -10.78 -11.98 0.11
C ASP A 238 -10.33 -13.33 0.66
N GLN A 239 -9.38 -13.99 0.01
CA GLN A 239 -8.82 -15.27 0.42
C GLN A 239 -7.36 -15.40 0.02
N GLU A 240 -6.59 -16.11 0.83
CA GLU A 240 -5.18 -16.37 0.57
C GLU A 240 -4.95 -17.65 -0.24
N HIS A 241 -5.85 -18.61 -0.14
CA HIS A 241 -5.73 -19.85 -0.91
C HIS A 241 -5.93 -19.58 -2.40
N ASN A 242 -4.92 -19.95 -3.20
CA ASN A 242 -4.89 -19.70 -4.64
C ASN A 242 -5.06 -18.22 -5.04
N ARG A 243 -4.69 -17.25 -4.18
CA ARG A 243 -4.86 -15.82 -4.43
C ARG A 243 -4.21 -15.37 -5.74
N ALA A 244 -3.08 -15.98 -6.10
CA ALA A 244 -2.44 -15.77 -7.38
C ALA A 244 -3.29 -16.34 -8.51
N GLY A 245 -3.88 -15.45 -9.31
CA GLY A 245 -4.67 -15.84 -10.47
C GLY A 245 -6.13 -16.21 -10.21
N ILE A 246 -6.65 -16.06 -8.99
CA ILE A 246 -8.09 -16.21 -8.75
C ILE A 246 -8.86 -15.09 -9.46
N SER A 247 -10.05 -15.42 -9.96
CA SER A 247 -10.96 -14.47 -10.60
C SER A 247 -12.18 -14.24 -9.71
N ALA A 248 -12.42 -12.99 -9.32
CA ALA A 248 -13.59 -12.59 -8.58
C ALA A 248 -14.66 -12.04 -9.52
N TYR A 249 -15.87 -12.56 -9.41
CA TYR A 249 -16.99 -12.18 -10.27
C TYR A 249 -18.12 -11.56 -9.44
N MET A 250 -18.48 -10.34 -9.77
CA MET A 250 -19.60 -9.63 -9.14
C MET A 250 -20.15 -8.55 -10.07
N THR A 251 -21.28 -7.95 -9.69
CA THR A 251 -21.79 -6.78 -10.39
C THR A 251 -20.98 -5.54 -10.02
N GLU A 252 -20.93 -4.56 -10.91
CA GLU A 252 -20.29 -3.27 -10.62
C GLU A 252 -20.93 -2.59 -9.40
N GLN A 253 -22.25 -2.64 -9.27
CA GLN A 253 -22.95 -2.12 -8.09
C GLN A 253 -22.40 -2.72 -6.80
N LYS A 254 -22.31 -4.06 -6.72
CA LYS A 254 -21.77 -4.72 -5.54
C LYS A 254 -20.32 -4.30 -5.29
N PHE A 255 -19.50 -4.23 -6.34
CA PHE A 255 -18.11 -3.82 -6.21
C PHE A 255 -17.98 -2.42 -5.64
N ARG A 256 -18.75 -1.45 -6.17
CA ARG A 256 -18.73 -0.07 -5.68
C ARG A 256 -19.30 0.08 -4.28
N GLU A 257 -20.38 -0.63 -3.95
CA GLU A 257 -21.05 -0.51 -2.65
C GLU A 257 -20.35 -1.28 -1.53
N THR A 258 -19.48 -2.23 -1.86
CA THR A 258 -18.77 -3.06 -0.87
C THR A 258 -17.26 -2.87 -0.94
N ASP A 259 -16.57 -3.51 -1.87
CA ASP A 259 -15.12 -3.60 -1.84
C ASP A 259 -14.42 -2.28 -2.12
N LEU A 260 -14.87 -1.55 -3.14
CA LEU A 260 -14.37 -0.19 -3.42
C LEU A 260 -14.78 0.79 -2.32
N ARG A 261 -15.96 0.61 -1.71
CA ARG A 261 -16.43 1.48 -0.64
C ARG A 261 -15.49 1.52 0.55
N GLY A 262 -14.83 0.40 0.89
CA GLY A 262 -13.83 0.35 1.95
C GLY A 262 -12.64 1.28 1.72
N PHE A 263 -12.26 1.49 0.46
CA PHE A 263 -11.12 2.33 0.07
C PHE A 263 -11.48 3.79 -0.23
N GLU A 264 -12.72 4.08 -0.61
CA GLU A 264 -13.14 5.37 -1.14
C GLU A 264 -12.76 6.54 -0.21
N GLY A 265 -13.14 6.49 1.07
CA GLY A 265 -12.83 7.58 2.00
C GLY A 265 -11.33 7.80 2.24
N ALA A 266 -10.53 6.73 2.22
CA ALA A 266 -9.09 6.82 2.34
C ALA A 266 -8.43 7.50 1.13
N LEU A 267 -8.96 7.29 -0.07
CA LEU A 267 -8.37 7.77 -1.31
C LEU A 267 -8.96 9.11 -1.81
N SER A 268 -10.24 9.39 -1.50
CA SER A 268 -10.90 10.63 -1.92
C SER A 268 -10.86 11.73 -0.87
N ASP A 269 -11.06 11.39 0.41
CA ASP A 269 -11.32 12.37 1.47
C ASP A 269 -10.12 12.59 2.41
N ALA A 270 -9.32 11.56 2.67
CA ALA A 270 -8.26 11.57 3.69
C ALA A 270 -6.88 12.00 3.16
N PHE A 271 -6.81 12.62 1.99
CA PHE A 271 -5.54 12.93 1.34
C PHE A 271 -4.61 11.70 1.28
N GLY A 272 -5.17 10.53 0.94
CA GLY A 272 -4.39 9.29 0.77
C GLY A 272 -3.30 9.49 -0.27
N MET A 273 -2.10 9.02 0.06
CA MET A 273 -0.92 9.21 -0.79
C MET A 273 -0.54 7.94 -1.56
N GLY A 274 -1.11 6.80 -1.22
CA GLY A 274 -0.81 5.52 -1.86
C GLY A 274 -2.00 4.57 -1.88
N VAL A 275 -1.92 3.50 -2.67
CA VAL A 275 -2.80 2.32 -2.65
C VAL A 275 -2.08 1.14 -3.28
N MET A 276 -2.27 -0.06 -2.71
CA MET A 276 -1.75 -1.30 -3.27
C MET A 276 -2.89 -2.14 -3.87
N ILE A 277 -2.69 -2.57 -5.12
CA ILE A 277 -3.65 -3.39 -5.87
C ILE A 277 -3.44 -4.87 -5.55
N ALA A 278 -4.52 -5.63 -5.47
CA ALA A 278 -4.50 -7.06 -5.16
C ALA A 278 -3.97 -7.94 -6.31
N PHE A 279 -3.57 -9.18 -6.00
CA PHE A 279 -3.17 -10.19 -6.99
C PHE A 279 -4.29 -10.67 -7.90
N ASN A 280 -5.52 -10.56 -7.45
CA ASN A 280 -6.69 -11.17 -8.08
C ASN A 280 -6.99 -10.60 -9.45
N ARG A 281 -7.83 -11.34 -10.19
CA ARG A 281 -8.55 -10.78 -11.33
C ARG A 281 -9.92 -10.28 -10.90
N ILE A 282 -10.35 -9.21 -11.52
CA ILE A 282 -11.73 -8.72 -11.52
C ILE A 282 -12.36 -9.23 -12.81
N GLY A 283 -13.20 -10.25 -12.71
CA GLY A 283 -13.61 -11.00 -13.88
C GLY A 283 -12.43 -11.70 -14.55
N ALA A 284 -12.17 -11.43 -15.81
CA ALA A 284 -11.03 -11.97 -16.54
C ALA A 284 -9.74 -11.14 -16.38
N THR A 285 -9.86 -9.86 -16.04
CA THR A 285 -8.75 -8.90 -16.05
C THR A 285 -8.05 -8.86 -14.70
N ASN A 286 -6.72 -8.95 -14.68
CA ASN A 286 -5.94 -8.72 -13.46
C ASN A 286 -6.24 -7.33 -12.90
N ALA A 287 -6.38 -7.21 -11.57
CA ALA A 287 -6.72 -5.95 -10.94
C ALA A 287 -5.73 -4.83 -11.27
N SER A 288 -4.42 -5.15 -11.41
CA SER A 288 -3.38 -4.19 -11.78
C SER A 288 -3.40 -3.80 -13.28
N HIS A 289 -4.14 -4.51 -14.12
CA HIS A 289 -4.34 -4.17 -15.54
C HIS A 289 -5.70 -3.50 -15.79
N HIS A 290 -6.50 -3.30 -14.73
CA HIS A 290 -7.89 -2.90 -14.88
C HIS A 290 -8.03 -1.38 -15.05
N VAL A 291 -7.95 -0.89 -16.28
CA VAL A 291 -8.07 0.54 -16.63
C VAL A 291 -9.34 1.18 -16.06
N GLY A 292 -10.49 0.47 -16.12
CA GLY A 292 -11.76 0.96 -15.58
C GLY A 292 -11.68 1.27 -14.08
N MET A 293 -11.08 0.38 -13.29
CA MET A 293 -10.90 0.62 -11.85
C MET A 293 -9.86 1.71 -11.60
N ILE A 294 -8.68 1.61 -12.19
CA ILE A 294 -7.53 2.47 -11.87
C ILE A 294 -7.71 3.87 -12.43
N GLN A 295 -7.91 3.99 -13.74
CA GLN A 295 -7.95 5.32 -14.37
C GLN A 295 -9.31 5.98 -14.29
N LYS A 296 -10.43 5.22 -14.43
CA LYS A 296 -11.75 5.84 -14.47
C LYS A 296 -12.35 6.07 -13.10
N ILE A 297 -12.28 5.09 -12.20
CA ILE A 297 -12.82 5.23 -10.86
C ILE A 297 -11.81 5.94 -9.95
N VAL A 298 -10.63 5.36 -9.74
CA VAL A 298 -9.67 5.86 -8.74
C VAL A 298 -9.11 7.21 -9.15
N ARG A 299 -8.56 7.35 -10.37
CA ARG A 299 -8.03 8.63 -10.85
C ARG A 299 -9.13 9.61 -11.23
N GLY A 300 -10.14 9.14 -11.99
CA GLY A 300 -11.16 10.01 -12.58
C GLY A 300 -12.25 10.40 -11.60
N GLU A 301 -13.01 9.45 -11.04
CA GLU A 301 -14.17 9.74 -10.19
C GLU A 301 -13.74 10.21 -8.79
N TRP A 302 -12.74 9.55 -8.19
CA TRP A 302 -12.25 9.90 -6.84
C TRP A 302 -11.19 10.98 -6.85
N GLY A 303 -10.61 11.32 -8.00
CA GLY A 303 -9.58 12.36 -8.13
C GLY A 303 -8.27 12.01 -7.41
N PHE A 304 -8.02 10.73 -7.15
CA PHE A 304 -6.84 10.26 -6.43
C PHE A 304 -5.54 10.60 -7.17
N LYS A 305 -4.60 11.21 -6.46
CA LYS A 305 -3.31 11.66 -7.02
C LYS A 305 -2.11 10.89 -6.45
N GLY A 306 -2.36 9.89 -5.61
CA GLY A 306 -1.33 9.12 -4.93
C GLY A 306 -0.65 8.04 -5.76
N LEU A 307 0.28 7.33 -5.12
CA LEU A 307 0.90 6.14 -5.68
C LEU A 307 -0.13 5.03 -5.91
N ILE A 308 0.01 4.30 -7.01
CA ILE A 308 -0.71 3.04 -7.24
C ILE A 308 0.33 1.96 -7.47
N SER A 309 0.52 1.09 -6.48
CA SER A 309 1.44 -0.04 -6.58
C SER A 309 0.71 -1.35 -6.82
N THR A 310 1.39 -2.31 -7.40
CA THR A 310 0.94 -3.70 -7.36
C THR A 310 1.26 -4.33 -6.00
N ASP A 311 0.63 -5.44 -5.66
CA ASP A 311 1.19 -6.41 -4.70
C ASP A 311 2.42 -7.09 -5.33
N MET A 312 3.14 -7.93 -4.55
CA MET A 312 4.41 -8.56 -4.94
C MET A 312 4.27 -9.46 -6.17
N MET A 313 5.06 -9.22 -7.21
CA MET A 313 4.92 -9.89 -8.51
C MET A 313 5.35 -11.35 -8.55
N ASN A 314 6.28 -11.79 -7.76
CA ASN A 314 6.73 -13.18 -7.55
C ASN A 314 6.68 -14.10 -8.79
N ASN A 315 7.01 -13.60 -9.98
CA ASN A 315 7.03 -14.36 -11.25
C ASN A 315 5.68 -14.97 -11.68
N TYR A 316 4.57 -14.36 -11.34
CA TYR A 316 3.26 -14.84 -11.80
C TYR A 316 3.06 -14.54 -13.29
N LEU A 317 2.93 -15.57 -14.11
CA LEU A 317 2.87 -15.49 -15.57
C LEU A 317 1.70 -14.70 -16.17
N TYR A 318 0.72 -14.32 -15.36
CA TYR A 318 -0.43 -13.52 -15.83
C TYR A 318 -0.27 -12.02 -15.55
N PHE A 319 0.86 -11.61 -15.03
CA PHE A 319 1.24 -10.21 -14.95
C PHE A 319 1.99 -9.82 -16.23
N ASN A 320 1.68 -8.64 -16.74
CA ASN A 320 2.30 -8.07 -17.92
C ASN A 320 2.65 -6.61 -17.63
N ALA A 321 3.94 -6.28 -17.70
CA ALA A 321 4.43 -4.99 -17.24
C ALA A 321 3.91 -3.83 -18.09
N GLU A 322 3.89 -3.96 -19.39
CA GLU A 322 3.37 -2.93 -20.30
C GLU A 322 1.88 -2.68 -20.08
N SER A 323 1.10 -3.73 -19.80
CA SER A 323 -0.31 -3.60 -19.45
C SER A 323 -0.52 -2.87 -18.14
N MET A 324 0.36 -3.06 -17.14
CA MET A 324 0.32 -2.33 -15.87
C MET A 324 0.67 -0.86 -16.06
N VAL A 325 1.73 -0.56 -16.84
CA VAL A 325 2.09 0.82 -17.18
C VAL A 325 0.89 1.52 -17.82
N MET A 326 0.29 0.89 -18.84
CA MET A 326 -0.86 1.44 -19.56
C MET A 326 -2.13 1.55 -18.70
N ALA A 327 -2.28 0.71 -17.68
CA ALA A 327 -3.38 0.83 -16.72
C ALA A 327 -3.19 1.97 -15.71
N GLY A 328 -2.00 2.57 -15.59
CA GLY A 328 -1.74 3.69 -14.68
C GLY A 328 -1.10 3.27 -13.36
N ILE A 329 -0.48 2.09 -13.29
CA ILE A 329 0.35 1.68 -12.15
C ILE A 329 1.59 2.56 -12.11
N THR A 330 1.86 3.17 -10.96
CA THR A 330 3.01 4.07 -10.78
C THR A 330 4.27 3.32 -10.40
N GLN A 331 4.13 2.13 -9.80
CA GLN A 331 5.25 1.26 -9.45
C GLN A 331 4.79 -0.18 -9.32
N VAL A 332 5.54 -1.07 -9.93
CA VAL A 332 5.33 -2.50 -9.84
C VAL A 332 6.21 -3.05 -8.71
N ALA A 333 5.62 -3.76 -7.76
CA ALA A 333 6.35 -4.39 -6.65
C ALA A 333 7.06 -5.64 -7.14
N ASP A 334 8.14 -5.45 -7.88
CA ASP A 334 9.02 -6.52 -8.31
C ASP A 334 10.18 -6.68 -7.33
N PHE A 335 10.34 -7.90 -6.83
CA PHE A 335 11.47 -8.30 -5.98
C PHE A 335 12.52 -9.07 -6.78
N ALA A 336 12.69 -8.79 -8.07
CA ALA A 336 13.86 -9.26 -8.77
C ALA A 336 15.10 -8.89 -7.93
N ALA A 337 15.84 -9.87 -7.56
CA ALA A 337 16.65 -9.97 -6.35
C ALA A 337 17.80 -8.95 -6.22
N ASP A 338 17.90 -7.98 -7.08
CA ASP A 338 18.97 -7.00 -7.04
C ASP A 338 18.49 -5.63 -7.51
N ASN A 339 18.41 -4.71 -6.57
CA ASN A 339 17.83 -3.36 -6.70
C ASN A 339 18.61 -2.40 -7.61
N SER A 340 19.44 -2.88 -8.51
CA SER A 340 20.28 -2.05 -9.39
C SER A 340 19.65 -1.72 -10.74
N HIS A 341 18.34 -1.96 -10.97
CA HIS A 341 17.85 -2.30 -12.31
C HIS A 341 16.74 -1.44 -12.84
N ILE A 342 16.93 -0.14 -12.77
CA ILE A 342 16.12 0.79 -13.58
C ILE A 342 16.49 0.72 -15.06
N ASN A 343 17.65 0.19 -15.42
CA ASN A 343 18.13 0.18 -16.79
C ASN A 343 17.63 -1.02 -17.60
N LEU A 344 16.83 -0.76 -18.62
CA LEU A 344 16.39 -1.77 -19.60
C LEU A 344 17.53 -2.25 -20.51
N GLY A 345 18.64 -1.48 -20.60
CA GLY A 345 19.73 -1.70 -21.55
C GLY A 345 20.82 -2.69 -21.12
N GLU A 346 20.92 -3.04 -19.83
CA GLU A 346 22.02 -3.87 -19.32
C GLU A 346 21.56 -5.16 -18.62
N GLY A 347 20.48 -5.77 -19.08
CA GLY A 347 20.05 -7.11 -18.63
C GLY A 347 19.30 -7.15 -17.29
N GLY A 348 18.92 -6.01 -16.73
CA GLY A 348 18.21 -5.95 -15.46
C GLY A 348 16.78 -6.48 -15.47
N VAL A 349 16.15 -6.54 -16.64
CA VAL A 349 14.73 -6.94 -16.81
C VAL A 349 14.59 -8.40 -17.23
N ASP A 350 15.67 -9.04 -17.62
CA ASP A 350 15.66 -10.31 -18.36
C ASP A 350 15.05 -11.49 -17.62
N ALA A 351 15.04 -11.48 -16.31
CA ALA A 351 14.53 -12.60 -15.52
C ALA A 351 13.00 -12.63 -15.43
N VAL A 352 12.35 -11.46 -15.47
CA VAL A 352 10.90 -11.32 -15.26
C VAL A 352 10.17 -10.93 -16.55
N TRP A 353 10.74 -9.98 -17.30
CA TRP A 353 10.17 -9.48 -18.55
C TRP A 353 11.18 -9.45 -19.68
N PRO A 354 11.61 -10.61 -20.20
CA PRO A 354 12.68 -10.72 -21.19
C PRO A 354 12.35 -10.07 -22.54
N HIS A 355 11.08 -9.73 -22.78
CA HIS A 355 10.63 -9.08 -24.01
C HIS A 355 10.67 -7.54 -23.93
N ILE A 356 10.90 -6.97 -22.72
CA ILE A 356 10.99 -5.53 -22.53
C ILE A 356 12.45 -5.12 -22.64
N SER A 357 12.80 -4.39 -23.71
CA SER A 357 14.12 -3.84 -23.93
C SER A 357 14.04 -2.39 -24.34
N LEU A 358 15.12 -1.63 -24.15
CA LEU A 358 15.19 -0.23 -24.58
C LEU A 358 14.88 -0.09 -26.06
N GLU A 359 15.36 -1.03 -26.91
CA GLU A 359 15.09 -1.01 -28.36
C GLU A 359 13.60 -1.16 -28.65
N THR A 360 12.88 -2.04 -27.96
CA THR A 360 11.44 -2.24 -28.19
C THR A 360 10.61 -1.10 -27.61
N VAL A 361 10.92 -0.63 -26.42
CA VAL A 361 10.19 0.43 -25.72
C VAL A 361 10.35 1.78 -26.43
N SER A 362 11.55 2.11 -26.95
CA SER A 362 11.78 3.40 -27.63
C SER A 362 11.00 3.57 -28.95
N LYS A 363 10.42 2.49 -29.47
CA LYS A 363 9.51 2.52 -30.63
C LYS A 363 8.04 2.68 -30.25
N ASP A 364 7.72 2.57 -28.96
CA ASP A 364 6.35 2.71 -28.44
C ASP A 364 6.21 4.01 -27.63
N SER A 365 5.96 5.11 -28.35
CA SER A 365 5.79 6.43 -27.75
C SER A 365 4.64 6.47 -26.73
N ASN A 366 3.56 5.69 -26.96
CA ASN A 366 2.41 5.67 -26.03
C ASN A 366 2.80 5.04 -24.68
N LEU A 367 3.58 3.97 -24.70
CA LEU A 367 4.04 3.31 -23.47
C LEU A 367 4.96 4.22 -22.65
N VAL A 368 5.91 4.88 -23.33
CA VAL A 368 6.87 5.79 -22.67
C VAL A 368 6.16 7.00 -22.07
N GLU A 369 5.25 7.62 -22.81
CA GLU A 369 4.49 8.77 -22.29
C GLU A 369 3.59 8.37 -21.11
N GLN A 370 2.98 7.18 -21.16
CA GLN A 370 2.21 6.68 -20.03
C GLN A 370 3.11 6.39 -18.81
N ALA A 371 4.32 5.86 -19.02
CA ALA A 371 5.29 5.67 -17.93
C ALA A 371 5.68 7.01 -17.30
N ARG A 372 5.94 8.04 -18.10
CA ARG A 372 6.22 9.40 -17.61
C ARG A 372 5.04 9.98 -16.82
N GLU A 373 3.81 9.80 -17.32
CA GLU A 373 2.62 10.23 -16.60
C GLU A 373 2.49 9.50 -15.25
N ASN A 374 2.75 8.20 -15.20
CA ASN A 374 2.75 7.44 -13.95
C ASN A 374 3.82 7.94 -12.97
N LEU A 375 5.02 8.23 -13.44
CA LEU A 375 6.10 8.84 -12.64
C LEU A 375 5.75 10.25 -12.17
N LYS A 376 4.99 11.03 -12.93
CA LYS A 376 4.51 12.34 -12.51
C LYS A 376 3.68 12.23 -11.22
N TYR A 377 2.77 11.27 -11.13
CA TYR A 377 2.02 11.01 -9.89
C TYR A 377 2.95 10.59 -8.74
N GLN A 378 3.91 9.72 -9.00
CA GLN A 378 4.87 9.28 -7.99
C GLN A 378 5.69 10.45 -7.44
N LEU A 379 6.31 11.23 -8.31
CA LEU A 379 7.14 12.38 -7.90
C LEU A 379 6.31 13.49 -7.23
N TYR A 380 5.09 13.72 -7.71
CA TYR A 380 4.17 14.66 -7.08
C TYR A 380 3.88 14.26 -5.62
N ILE A 381 3.63 12.98 -5.35
CA ILE A 381 3.39 12.50 -3.98
C ILE A 381 4.67 12.50 -3.16
N PHE A 382 5.82 12.17 -3.71
CA PHE A 382 7.10 12.29 -3.00
C PHE A 382 7.34 13.72 -2.54
N ALA A 383 7.02 14.72 -3.38
CA ALA A 383 7.15 16.13 -3.02
C ALA A 383 6.16 16.55 -1.93
N ASN A 384 4.95 16.00 -1.92
CA ASN A 384 3.91 16.29 -0.92
C ASN A 384 4.07 15.48 0.38
N SER A 385 5.05 14.59 0.44
CA SER A 385 5.31 13.76 1.61
C SER A 385 6.50 14.26 2.44
N ALA A 386 6.79 13.52 3.50
CA ALA A 386 7.97 13.76 4.33
C ALA A 386 9.30 13.53 3.58
N ILE A 387 9.29 12.85 2.43
CA ILE A 387 10.49 12.54 1.63
C ILE A 387 11.27 13.80 1.22
N LEU A 388 10.55 14.85 0.80
CA LEU A 388 11.19 16.09 0.38
C LEU A 388 11.58 17.01 1.54
N ASN A 389 10.90 16.94 2.69
CA ASN A 389 10.86 17.99 3.70
C ASN A 389 11.48 17.63 5.06
N ILE A 390 12.19 16.50 5.18
CA ILE A 390 12.74 16.08 6.47
C ILE A 390 14.19 16.55 6.63
N SER A 391 14.42 17.33 7.70
CA SER A 391 15.74 17.41 8.33
C SER A 391 15.89 16.28 9.33
N THR A 392 16.89 15.45 9.16
CA THR A 392 17.19 14.27 9.98
C THR A 392 17.69 14.56 11.39
N GLN A 393 17.37 15.70 11.98
CA GLN A 393 17.76 15.97 13.35
C GLN A 393 16.78 15.31 14.33
N ARG A 394 17.22 14.27 14.99
CA ARG A 394 16.52 13.71 16.14
C ARG A 394 16.45 14.73 17.26
N VAL A 395 15.23 15.05 17.66
CA VAL A 395 15.00 15.80 18.89
C VAL A 395 14.78 14.78 20.00
N ASN A 396 15.74 14.65 20.93
CA ASN A 396 15.53 13.91 22.16
C ASN A 396 14.44 14.60 22.97
N THR A 397 13.30 13.95 23.08
CA THR A 397 12.16 14.51 23.80
C THR A 397 12.28 14.24 25.30
N TRP A 398 11.65 15.08 26.14
CA TRP A 398 11.71 14.90 27.61
C TRP A 398 11.16 13.53 28.07
N TRP A 399 10.21 12.96 27.32
CA TRP A 399 9.64 11.64 27.66
C TRP A 399 10.61 10.50 27.32
N ASP A 400 11.50 10.60 26.37
CA ASP A 400 12.55 9.60 26.10
C ASP A 400 13.47 9.51 27.32
N THR A 401 13.85 10.66 27.86
CA THR A 401 14.62 10.73 29.10
C THR A 401 13.82 10.18 30.29
N ALA A 402 12.54 10.56 30.41
CA ALA A 402 11.68 10.10 31.50
C ALA A 402 11.45 8.57 31.45
N LEU A 403 11.21 8.00 30.26
CA LEU A 403 11.07 6.55 30.07
C LEU A 403 12.36 5.82 30.42
N THR A 404 13.48 6.32 29.96
CA THR A 404 14.79 5.75 30.26
C THR A 404 15.06 5.75 31.77
N VAL A 405 14.85 6.88 32.44
CA VAL A 405 15.02 7.00 33.89
C VAL A 405 14.05 6.08 34.65
N THR A 406 12.79 6.04 34.24
CA THR A 406 11.77 5.16 34.87
C THR A 406 12.12 3.69 34.71
N THR A 407 12.63 3.28 33.54
CA THR A 407 13.06 1.91 33.27
C THR A 407 14.21 1.50 34.16
N TYR A 408 15.25 2.36 34.27
CA TYR A 408 16.37 2.07 35.17
C TYR A 408 15.94 2.07 36.66
N ALA A 409 15.16 3.04 37.08
CA ALA A 409 14.68 3.11 38.46
C ALA A 409 13.84 1.89 38.84
N SER A 410 12.91 1.48 38.01
CA SER A 410 12.08 0.29 38.26
C SER A 410 12.92 -1.00 38.24
N SER A 411 13.90 -1.11 37.37
CA SER A 411 14.82 -2.26 37.33
C SER A 411 15.65 -2.35 38.62
N ILE A 412 16.19 -1.23 39.09
CA ILE A 412 16.93 -1.16 40.37
C ILE A 412 16.03 -1.54 41.54
N LEU A 413 14.82 -1.00 41.60
CA LEU A 413 13.85 -1.33 42.64
C LEU A 413 13.51 -2.84 42.64
N ALA A 414 13.29 -3.42 41.46
CA ALA A 414 13.03 -4.86 41.32
C ALA A 414 14.18 -5.70 41.88
N VAL A 415 15.43 -5.33 41.58
CA VAL A 415 16.61 -6.01 42.15
C VAL A 415 16.67 -5.84 43.65
N LEU A 416 16.45 -4.63 44.17
CA LEU A 416 16.45 -4.39 45.64
C LEU A 416 15.36 -5.19 46.37
N PHE A 417 14.14 -5.24 45.82
CA PHE A 417 13.07 -6.07 46.37
C PHE A 417 13.40 -7.56 46.33
N PHE A 418 14.00 -8.03 45.25
CA PHE A 418 14.47 -9.41 45.14
C PHE A 418 15.52 -9.74 46.21
N LEU A 419 16.52 -8.86 46.38
CA LEU A 419 17.56 -9.03 47.40
C LEU A 419 16.97 -8.98 48.81
N ALA A 420 16.04 -8.05 49.08
CA ALA A 420 15.35 -7.97 50.35
C ALA A 420 14.56 -9.25 50.64
N TRP A 421 13.84 -9.76 49.65
CA TRP A 421 13.13 -11.03 49.76
C TRP A 421 14.06 -12.21 50.07
N VAL A 422 15.20 -12.33 49.38
CA VAL A 422 16.20 -13.35 49.63
C VAL A 422 16.76 -13.24 51.07
N VAL A 423 17.09 -12.03 51.54
CA VAL A 423 17.57 -11.81 52.93
C VAL A 423 16.49 -12.21 53.93
N LEU A 424 15.26 -11.79 53.73
CA LEU A 424 14.13 -12.12 54.64
C LEU A 424 13.85 -13.63 54.70
N THR A 425 14.01 -14.35 53.59
CA THR A 425 13.84 -15.81 53.56
C THR A 425 14.97 -16.57 54.21
N LEU A 426 16.19 -15.97 54.26
CA LEU A 426 17.36 -16.57 54.92
C LEU A 426 17.46 -16.22 56.42
N LEU A 427 16.69 -15.24 56.90
CA LEU A 427 16.66 -14.91 58.31
C LEU A 427 15.99 -16.03 59.12
N PRO A 428 16.62 -16.48 60.27
CA PRO A 428 16.01 -17.52 61.07
C PRO A 428 14.66 -17.05 61.66
N GLU A 429 13.62 -17.89 61.57
CA GLU A 429 12.34 -17.62 62.22
C GLU A 429 12.51 -17.32 63.70
N LYS A 430 12.09 -16.13 64.12
CA LYS A 430 12.01 -15.84 65.58
C LYS A 430 10.99 -16.76 66.20
N LYS A 431 11.46 -17.71 67.03
CA LYS A 431 10.53 -18.55 67.77
C LYS A 431 9.60 -17.67 68.63
N PRO A 432 8.30 -17.91 68.64
CA PRO A 432 7.40 -17.13 69.44
C PRO A 432 7.77 -17.26 70.94
N VAL A 433 7.91 -16.13 71.63
CA VAL A 433 8.11 -16.10 73.09
C VAL A 433 6.81 -16.54 73.72
N VAL A 434 6.80 -17.78 74.26
CA VAL A 434 5.69 -18.27 75.02
C VAL A 434 5.77 -17.65 76.46
N VAL A 435 5.01 -16.61 76.71
CA VAL A 435 4.85 -16.05 78.04
C VAL A 435 3.93 -16.99 78.81
N ARG A 436 4.52 -17.81 79.74
CA ARG A 436 3.75 -18.58 80.67
C ARG A 436 3.19 -17.63 81.75
N VAL A 437 1.92 -17.38 81.75
CA VAL A 437 1.25 -16.68 82.81
C VAL A 437 1.00 -17.69 83.91
N GLU A 438 1.80 -17.61 85.07
CA GLU A 438 1.49 -18.35 86.26
C GLU A 438 0.32 -17.73 86.97
N ASN A 439 -0.83 -18.45 87.00
CA ASN A 439 -1.97 -18.13 87.89
C ASN A 439 -1.57 -18.45 89.29
N LYS A 440 -1.21 -17.45 90.08
CA LYS A 440 -1.21 -17.58 91.57
C LYS A 440 -2.62 -17.51 92.01
N ARG A 441 -3.11 -18.64 92.51
CA ARG A 441 -4.28 -18.70 93.40
C ARG A 441 -3.92 -18.29 94.84
#